data_d7961ef32300bbbad59fb6fdf5655957
#
_entry.id   d7961ef32300bbbad59fb6fdf5655957
#
_cell.length_a   1.000
_cell.length_b   1.000
_cell.length_c   1.000
_cell.angle_alpha   90.00
_cell.angle_beta   90.00
_cell.angle_gamma   90.00
#
_symmetry.space_group_name_H-M   'P 1'
#
loop_
_entity.id
_entity.type
_entity.pdbx_description
1 polymer ?
#
loop_
_entity_poly.entity_id
_entity_poly.type
_entity_poly.pdbx_seq_one_letter_code
_entity_poly.pdbx_strand_id
1 'polypeptide(L)'
;AKVLKTFDDNMGRLLDYLDRTGLSENTLVVYTSDQGFYMGEHGWFDKRFMYEESFNTPLVMRMPTKYHKPVAHGDITEMVQNIDYAPTFLDLAGAPIPADMHGRSLLPLLEGQHPKDWRKAVYYHYYEYPAEHKVRRHYGIATADGWKLMHFYPTEAEDNLGEKKIDAWEMYNLNADPGETHNLYGQPGTEKQLRRLRKELKQLQQQYADPILQTYPIK
;
A
#
# COMPACT_ATOMS: atom_id res chain seq x y z
N ALA A 1 19.22 17.14 -0.82
CA ALA A 1 19.89 17.07 -2.14
C ALA A 1 21.17 16.23 -2.13
N LYS A 2 22.17 16.51 -1.24
CA LYS A 2 23.47 15.78 -1.25
C LYS A 2 23.30 14.27 -0.95
N VAL A 3 22.49 13.91 0.04
CA VAL A 3 22.25 12.51 0.44
C VAL A 3 21.61 11.74 -0.71
N LEU A 4 20.57 12.29 -1.36
CA LEU A 4 19.91 11.66 -2.50
C LEU A 4 20.87 11.45 -3.67
N LYS A 5 21.73 12.44 -3.97
CA LYS A 5 22.75 12.29 -5.02
C LYS A 5 23.74 11.16 -4.69
N THR A 6 24.24 11.09 -3.46
CA THR A 6 25.15 10.03 -3.04
C THR A 6 24.49 8.66 -3.14
N PHE A 7 23.21 8.56 -2.80
CA PHE A 7 22.44 7.33 -2.94
C PHE A 7 22.33 6.93 -4.42
N ASP A 8 21.93 7.86 -5.29
CA ASP A 8 21.81 7.63 -6.74
C ASP A 8 23.14 7.19 -7.37
N ASP A 9 24.24 7.88 -7.04
CA ASP A 9 25.58 7.51 -7.51
C ASP A 9 25.97 6.07 -7.08
N ASN A 10 25.61 5.65 -5.88
CA ASN A 10 25.88 4.28 -5.40
C ASN A 10 24.99 3.23 -6.07
N MET A 11 23.72 3.56 -6.33
CA MET A 11 22.83 2.69 -7.11
C MET A 11 23.37 2.50 -8.54
N GLY A 12 23.80 3.58 -9.20
CA GLY A 12 24.46 3.53 -10.49
C GLY A 12 25.67 2.58 -10.48
N ARG A 13 26.55 2.73 -9.49
CA ARG A 13 27.74 1.83 -9.34
C ARG A 13 27.36 0.36 -9.16
N LEU A 14 26.27 0.07 -8.42
CA LEU A 14 25.79 -1.31 -8.25
C LEU A 14 25.28 -1.87 -9.58
N LEU A 15 24.46 -1.12 -10.30
CA LEU A 15 23.93 -1.54 -11.60
C LEU A 15 25.05 -1.76 -12.61
N ASP A 16 26.02 -0.84 -12.69
CA ASP A 16 27.21 -0.98 -13.55
C ASP A 16 28.03 -2.23 -13.19
N TYR A 17 28.14 -2.57 -11.91
CA TYR A 17 28.82 -3.78 -11.48
C TYR A 17 28.09 -5.03 -11.98
N LEU A 18 26.78 -5.12 -11.81
CA LEU A 18 25.98 -6.25 -12.29
C LEU A 18 26.12 -6.43 -13.81
N ASP A 19 26.10 -5.32 -14.55
CA ASP A 19 26.21 -5.35 -16.01
C ASP A 19 27.62 -5.80 -16.48
N ARG A 20 28.67 -5.23 -15.89
CA ARG A 20 30.05 -5.57 -16.25
C ARG A 20 30.47 -7.01 -15.90
N THR A 21 29.86 -7.56 -14.84
CA THR A 21 30.18 -8.94 -14.40
C THR A 21 29.27 -10.00 -15.04
N GLY A 22 28.26 -9.58 -15.83
CA GLY A 22 27.28 -10.48 -16.43
C GLY A 22 26.20 -10.98 -15.44
N LEU A 23 26.24 -10.54 -14.18
CA LEU A 23 25.27 -10.95 -13.18
C LEU A 23 23.85 -10.44 -13.49
N SER A 24 23.73 -9.31 -14.21
CA SER A 24 22.43 -8.78 -14.67
C SER A 24 21.66 -9.76 -15.57
N GLU A 25 22.33 -10.75 -16.15
CA GLU A 25 21.68 -11.75 -16.98
C GLU A 25 20.68 -12.62 -16.20
N ASN A 26 20.93 -12.84 -14.91
CA ASN A 26 20.10 -13.69 -14.04
C ASN A 26 19.78 -13.04 -12.68
N THR A 27 19.68 -11.72 -12.64
CA THR A 27 19.40 -10.98 -11.40
C THR A 27 18.18 -10.07 -11.60
N LEU A 28 17.13 -10.29 -10.80
CA LEU A 28 16.07 -9.31 -10.59
C LEU A 28 16.59 -8.24 -9.63
N VAL A 29 16.52 -6.98 -10.03
CA VAL A 29 16.82 -5.85 -9.14
C VAL A 29 15.50 -5.21 -8.72
N VAL A 30 15.30 -5.05 -7.41
CA VAL A 30 14.11 -4.40 -6.85
C VAL A 30 14.56 -3.25 -5.97
N TYR A 31 14.06 -2.07 -6.26
CA TYR A 31 14.16 -0.90 -5.40
C TYR A 31 12.79 -0.57 -4.84
N THR A 32 12.67 -0.56 -3.53
CA THR A 32 11.41 -0.28 -2.84
C THR A 32 11.66 0.27 -1.44
N SER A 33 10.60 0.65 -0.75
CA SER A 33 10.59 0.98 0.68
C SER A 33 9.52 0.16 1.40
N ASP A 34 9.73 -0.12 2.69
CA ASP A 34 8.74 -0.75 3.56
C ASP A 34 7.56 0.19 3.83
N GLN A 35 7.82 1.49 3.90
CA GLN A 35 6.83 2.51 4.23
C GLN A 35 7.31 3.91 3.81
N GLY A 36 6.36 4.84 3.58
CA GLY A 36 6.65 6.26 3.43
C GLY A 36 6.87 6.97 4.77
N PHE A 37 6.88 8.30 4.77
CA PHE A 37 7.16 9.09 5.97
C PHE A 37 6.61 10.51 5.85
N TYR A 38 5.97 11.02 6.92
CA TYR A 38 5.54 12.41 7.05
C TYR A 38 6.72 13.28 7.49
N MET A 39 6.95 14.38 6.81
CA MET A 39 7.97 15.39 7.17
C MET A 39 7.33 16.73 7.57
N GLY A 40 6.10 16.68 8.07
CA GLY A 40 5.32 17.84 8.46
C GLY A 40 3.90 17.84 7.86
N GLU A 41 3.66 17.02 6.84
CA GLU A 41 2.35 16.86 6.24
C GLU A 41 1.35 16.40 7.31
N HIS A 42 0.12 16.88 7.23
CA HIS A 42 -0.95 16.65 8.22
C HIS A 42 -0.57 17.03 9.66
N GLY A 43 0.51 17.83 9.85
CA GLY A 43 1.05 18.17 11.16
C GLY A 43 1.83 17.04 11.85
N TRP A 44 2.21 15.99 11.12
CA TRP A 44 2.90 14.80 11.64
C TRP A 44 4.38 14.72 11.23
N PHE A 45 5.12 14.02 12.08
CA PHE A 45 6.47 13.58 11.78
C PHE A 45 6.58 12.11 12.22
N ASP A 46 6.11 11.20 11.38
CA ASP A 46 6.01 9.75 11.63
C ASP A 46 5.58 9.03 10.33
N LYS A 47 5.08 7.78 10.39
CA LYS A 47 4.82 6.93 9.23
C LYS A 47 3.68 5.91 9.39
N ARG A 48 2.63 6.19 10.16
CA ARG A 48 1.66 5.15 10.55
C ARG A 48 0.24 5.36 10.04
N PHE A 49 -0.14 6.57 9.73
CA PHE A 49 -1.47 6.82 9.15
C PHE A 49 -1.55 6.38 7.69
N MET A 50 -2.76 6.14 7.22
CA MET A 50 -3.03 5.68 5.86
C MET A 50 -3.03 6.81 4.79
N TYR A 51 -2.49 8.00 5.07
CA TYR A 51 -2.33 9.03 4.05
C TYR A 51 -1.20 8.71 3.08
N GLU A 52 -1.24 9.31 1.88
CA GLU A 52 -0.33 8.95 0.78
C GLU A 52 1.15 9.06 1.13
N GLU A 53 1.56 10.01 1.96
CA GLU A 53 2.96 10.18 2.36
C GLU A 53 3.52 8.96 3.11
N SER A 54 2.68 8.22 3.80
CA SER A 54 3.04 6.97 4.47
C SER A 54 2.69 5.73 3.65
N PHE A 55 1.60 5.78 2.90
CA PHE A 55 0.98 4.60 2.28
C PHE A 55 1.52 4.31 0.89
N ASN A 56 1.87 5.35 0.13
CA ASN A 56 2.40 5.23 -1.21
C ASN A 56 3.93 5.15 -1.17
N THR A 57 4.49 3.99 -1.50
CA THR A 57 5.93 3.73 -1.49
C THR A 57 6.45 3.47 -2.91
N PRO A 58 7.72 3.82 -3.19
CA PRO A 58 8.30 3.53 -4.50
C PRO A 58 8.45 2.02 -4.71
N LEU A 59 8.19 1.59 -5.94
CA LEU A 59 8.54 0.26 -6.41
C LEU A 59 9.08 0.35 -7.83
N VAL A 60 10.36 0.04 -7.99
CA VAL A 60 11.02 -0.04 -9.29
C VAL A 60 11.63 -1.42 -9.44
N MET A 61 11.37 -2.08 -10.56
CA MET A 61 11.88 -3.42 -10.83
C MET A 61 12.65 -3.43 -12.17
N ARG A 62 13.83 -4.04 -12.18
CA ARG A 62 14.61 -4.35 -13.38
C ARG A 62 14.70 -5.86 -13.53
N MET A 63 14.07 -6.39 -14.56
CA MET A 63 14.10 -7.83 -14.87
C MET A 63 15.47 -8.28 -15.32
N PRO A 64 15.81 -9.58 -15.12
CA PRO A 64 17.04 -10.16 -15.67
C PRO A 64 17.14 -9.95 -17.18
N THR A 65 18.32 -9.58 -17.69
CA THR A 65 18.49 -9.28 -19.13
C THR A 65 18.30 -10.51 -20.02
N LYS A 66 18.45 -11.71 -19.48
CA LYS A 66 18.15 -12.99 -20.16
C LYS A 66 16.76 -13.56 -19.81
N TYR A 67 15.88 -12.74 -19.26
CA TYR A 67 14.50 -13.19 -19.05
C TYR A 67 13.85 -13.56 -20.38
N HIS A 68 13.23 -14.73 -20.43
CA HIS A 68 12.83 -15.38 -21.69
C HIS A 68 11.51 -14.89 -22.28
N LYS A 69 10.78 -14.04 -21.56
CA LYS A 69 9.51 -13.46 -22.01
C LYS A 69 9.63 -11.94 -22.21
N PRO A 70 8.68 -11.33 -22.93
CA PRO A 70 8.59 -9.87 -23.02
C PRO A 70 8.55 -9.22 -21.64
N VAL A 71 9.13 -8.04 -21.50
CA VAL A 71 9.14 -7.25 -20.28
C VAL A 71 8.47 -5.91 -20.56
N ALA A 72 7.56 -5.50 -19.70
CA ALA A 72 6.97 -4.15 -19.73
C ALA A 72 8.05 -3.09 -19.47
N HIS A 73 7.93 -1.96 -20.14
CA HIS A 73 8.78 -0.79 -19.94
C HIS A 73 7.90 0.41 -19.59
N GLY A 74 8.34 1.22 -18.64
CA GLY A 74 7.61 2.39 -18.17
C GLY A 74 6.74 2.10 -16.95
N ASP A 75 5.74 2.94 -16.76
CA ASP A 75 4.91 2.91 -15.55
C ASP A 75 3.83 1.83 -15.62
N ILE A 76 3.73 1.05 -14.55
CA ILE A 76 2.64 0.11 -14.29
C ILE A 76 1.69 0.81 -13.32
N THR A 77 0.44 1.00 -13.74
CA THR A 77 -0.57 1.79 -13.00
C THR A 77 -1.52 0.95 -12.16
N GLU A 78 -1.43 -0.36 -12.25
CA GLU A 78 -2.20 -1.30 -11.44
C GLU A 78 -1.82 -1.19 -9.96
N MET A 79 -2.80 -1.35 -9.07
CA MET A 79 -2.55 -1.33 -7.63
C MET A 79 -1.72 -2.55 -7.21
N VAL A 80 -0.57 -2.29 -6.63
CA VAL A 80 0.35 -3.32 -6.09
C VAL A 80 0.58 -3.09 -4.60
N GLN A 81 1.06 -4.10 -3.89
CA GLN A 81 1.32 -4.03 -2.46
C GLN A 81 2.64 -4.75 -2.14
N ASN A 82 3.24 -4.44 -1.01
CA ASN A 82 4.45 -5.13 -0.52
C ASN A 82 4.25 -6.65 -0.31
N ILE A 83 3.03 -7.09 0.01
CA ILE A 83 2.69 -8.52 0.10
C ILE A 83 2.79 -9.27 -1.23
N ASP A 84 2.91 -8.55 -2.35
CA ASP A 84 3.05 -9.13 -3.69
C ASP A 84 4.50 -9.55 -4.01
N TYR A 85 5.48 -9.08 -3.23
CA TYR A 85 6.90 -9.37 -3.52
C TYR A 85 7.21 -10.85 -3.37
N ALA A 86 6.81 -11.46 -2.25
CA ALA A 86 7.09 -12.88 -2.01
C ALA A 86 6.51 -13.81 -3.08
N PRO A 87 5.21 -13.73 -3.44
CA PRO A 87 4.67 -14.55 -4.54
C PRO A 87 5.32 -14.23 -5.89
N THR A 88 5.76 -12.99 -6.14
CA THR A 88 6.50 -12.64 -7.37
C THR A 88 7.86 -13.33 -7.43
N PHE A 89 8.60 -13.36 -6.32
CA PHE A 89 9.91 -14.01 -6.27
C PHE A 89 9.78 -15.53 -6.41
N LEU A 90 8.79 -16.14 -5.80
CA LEU A 90 8.51 -17.57 -5.94
C LEU A 90 8.16 -17.92 -7.40
N ASP A 91 7.28 -17.14 -8.01
CA ASP A 91 6.85 -17.32 -9.40
C ASP A 91 8.03 -17.19 -10.37
N LEU A 92 8.86 -16.15 -10.21
CA LEU A 92 10.07 -15.94 -11.01
C LEU A 92 11.08 -17.09 -10.85
N ALA A 93 11.17 -17.66 -9.67
CA ALA A 93 12.03 -18.80 -9.37
C ALA A 93 11.44 -20.15 -9.83
N GLY A 94 10.21 -20.17 -10.35
CA GLY A 94 9.50 -21.41 -10.73
C GLY A 94 9.09 -22.26 -9.53
N ALA A 95 9.01 -21.66 -8.32
CA ALA A 95 8.59 -22.32 -7.11
C ALA A 95 7.06 -22.17 -6.91
N PRO A 96 6.39 -23.14 -6.26
CA PRO A 96 4.97 -23.03 -5.99
C PRO A 96 4.66 -21.89 -5.02
N ILE A 97 3.63 -21.10 -5.31
CA ILE A 97 3.11 -20.06 -4.43
C ILE A 97 2.15 -20.72 -3.42
N PRO A 98 2.41 -20.63 -2.10
CA PRO A 98 1.49 -21.13 -1.08
C PRO A 98 0.11 -20.50 -1.18
N ALA A 99 -0.95 -21.30 -1.00
CA ALA A 99 -2.34 -20.87 -1.18
C ALA A 99 -2.83 -19.89 -0.09
N ASP A 100 -2.14 -19.80 1.03
CA ASP A 100 -2.41 -18.88 2.15
C ASP A 100 -1.73 -17.52 2.01
N MET A 101 -0.94 -17.30 0.95
CA MET A 101 -0.42 -15.97 0.62
C MET A 101 -1.53 -15.04 0.13
N HIS A 102 -1.69 -13.88 0.76
CA HIS A 102 -2.66 -12.86 0.35
C HIS A 102 -2.22 -12.04 -0.87
N GLY A 103 -0.91 -11.96 -1.12
CA GLY A 103 -0.33 -11.26 -2.26
C GLY A 103 -0.53 -12.02 -3.59
N ARG A 104 -0.31 -11.30 -4.69
CA ARG A 104 -0.36 -11.84 -6.06
C ARG A 104 0.98 -11.62 -6.74
N SER A 105 1.42 -12.58 -7.57
CA SER A 105 2.61 -12.38 -8.40
C SER A 105 2.43 -11.18 -9.33
N LEU A 106 3.44 -10.32 -9.36
CA LEU A 106 3.53 -9.17 -10.27
C LEU A 106 4.02 -9.57 -11.66
N LEU A 107 4.45 -10.82 -11.88
CA LEU A 107 5.01 -11.25 -13.17
C LEU A 107 4.08 -10.95 -14.36
N PRO A 108 2.77 -11.18 -14.30
CA PRO A 108 1.89 -10.80 -15.42
C PRO A 108 2.00 -9.32 -15.79
N LEU A 109 2.06 -8.43 -14.80
CA LEU A 109 2.22 -6.99 -15.05
C LEU A 109 3.60 -6.66 -15.60
N LEU A 110 4.65 -7.26 -15.05
CA LEU A 110 6.03 -7.11 -15.51
C LEU A 110 6.21 -7.66 -16.93
N GLU A 111 5.40 -8.61 -17.37
CA GLU A 111 5.33 -9.15 -18.73
C GLU A 111 4.42 -8.33 -19.67
N GLY A 112 3.89 -7.20 -19.21
CA GLY A 112 3.02 -6.31 -19.99
C GLY A 112 1.58 -6.81 -20.15
N GLN A 113 1.15 -7.73 -19.30
CA GLN A 113 -0.24 -8.19 -19.26
C GLN A 113 -1.06 -7.31 -18.31
N HIS A 114 -2.35 -7.17 -18.58
CA HIS A 114 -3.31 -6.42 -17.76
C HIS A 114 -4.49 -7.32 -17.37
N PRO A 115 -4.34 -8.19 -16.34
CA PRO A 115 -5.38 -9.12 -15.94
C PRO A 115 -6.66 -8.39 -15.53
N LYS A 116 -7.80 -8.75 -16.14
CA LYS A 116 -9.10 -8.11 -15.88
C LYS A 116 -9.58 -8.26 -14.44
N ASP A 117 -9.13 -9.30 -13.76
CA ASP A 117 -9.41 -9.62 -12.38
C ASP A 117 -8.37 -9.05 -11.41
N TRP A 118 -7.46 -8.15 -11.88
CA TRP A 118 -6.50 -7.50 -11.01
C TRP A 118 -7.23 -6.68 -9.95
N ARG A 119 -6.61 -6.60 -8.74
CA ARG A 119 -7.22 -5.87 -7.62
C ARG A 119 -7.49 -4.42 -7.99
N LYS A 120 -8.65 -3.94 -7.51
CA LYS A 120 -9.07 -2.54 -7.69
C LYS A 120 -9.14 -1.77 -6.38
N ALA A 121 -8.77 -2.43 -5.28
CA ALA A 121 -8.73 -1.83 -3.97
C ALA A 121 -7.70 -2.54 -3.08
N VAL A 122 -7.16 -1.81 -2.14
CA VAL A 122 -6.26 -2.31 -1.11
C VAL A 122 -6.84 -2.01 0.26
N TYR A 123 -6.60 -2.94 1.20
CA TYR A 123 -7.04 -2.86 2.59
C TYR A 123 -5.84 -2.50 3.45
N TYR A 124 -6.06 -1.65 4.45
CA TYR A 124 -5.09 -1.30 5.47
C TYR A 124 -5.72 -1.41 6.85
N HIS A 125 -4.94 -1.89 7.84
CA HIS A 125 -5.32 -1.89 9.24
C HIS A 125 -4.10 -1.64 10.13
N TYR A 126 -4.19 -0.62 10.97
CA TYR A 126 -3.21 -0.30 12.00
C TYR A 126 -3.73 -0.72 13.37
N TYR A 127 -3.03 -1.66 14.02
CA TYR A 127 -3.47 -2.31 15.27
C TYR A 127 -2.79 -1.79 16.53
N GLU A 128 -1.66 -1.08 16.40
CA GLU A 128 -0.71 -0.83 17.48
C GLU A 128 -1.08 0.34 18.41
N TYR A 129 -2.28 0.41 18.91
CA TYR A 129 -2.59 1.42 19.91
C TYR A 129 -2.88 0.72 21.27
N PRO A 130 -2.36 1.24 22.40
CA PRO A 130 -1.53 2.44 22.63
C PRO A 130 0.00 2.14 22.61
N ALA A 131 0.54 1.92 21.45
CA ALA A 131 1.97 1.71 21.31
C ALA A 131 2.77 3.01 21.54
N GLU A 132 4.09 2.94 21.41
CA GLU A 132 5.06 4.02 21.66
C GLU A 132 4.72 5.33 20.95
N HIS A 133 4.16 5.25 19.74
CA HIS A 133 3.82 6.41 18.90
C HIS A 133 2.43 7.00 19.16
N LYS A 134 1.58 6.35 19.96
CA LYS A 134 0.20 6.79 20.30
C LYS A 134 -0.69 7.11 19.10
N VAL A 135 -0.41 6.50 17.94
CA VAL A 135 -1.26 6.62 16.76
C VAL A 135 -2.53 5.78 16.96
N ARG A 136 -3.69 6.40 16.79
CA ARG A 136 -4.98 5.74 16.98
C ARG A 136 -5.17 4.58 16.01
N ARG A 137 -5.78 3.49 16.50
CA ARG A 137 -6.15 2.37 15.63
C ARG A 137 -7.08 2.84 14.54
N HIS A 138 -6.82 2.40 13.34
CA HIS A 138 -7.66 2.70 12.20
C HIS A 138 -7.53 1.64 11.13
N TYR A 139 -8.55 1.52 10.32
CA TYR A 139 -8.55 0.70 9.13
C TYR A 139 -9.14 1.48 7.95
N GLY A 140 -8.89 1.03 6.75
CA GLY A 140 -9.41 1.71 5.58
C GLY A 140 -9.24 0.94 4.28
N ILE A 141 -9.70 1.58 3.23
CA ILE A 141 -9.63 1.13 1.86
C ILE A 141 -9.11 2.27 0.98
N ALA A 142 -8.21 1.96 0.07
CA ALA A 142 -7.87 2.82 -1.06
C ALA A 142 -8.23 2.10 -2.36
N THR A 143 -8.80 2.81 -3.34
CA THR A 143 -9.30 2.22 -4.58
C THR A 143 -8.56 2.77 -5.80
N ALA A 144 -8.47 1.97 -6.86
CA ALA A 144 -7.76 2.31 -8.09
C ALA A 144 -8.36 3.52 -8.84
N ASP A 145 -9.59 3.89 -8.56
CA ASP A 145 -10.24 5.09 -9.07
C ASP A 145 -10.02 6.33 -8.19
N GLY A 146 -9.07 6.25 -7.25
CA GLY A 146 -8.58 7.38 -6.46
C GLY A 146 -9.42 7.73 -5.23
N TRP A 147 -10.23 6.84 -4.72
CA TRP A 147 -10.95 7.08 -3.47
C TRP A 147 -10.33 6.38 -2.28
N LYS A 148 -10.36 7.06 -1.13
CA LYS A 148 -9.90 6.53 0.15
C LYS A 148 -10.97 6.72 1.21
N LEU A 149 -11.17 5.71 2.07
CA LEU A 149 -12.06 5.77 3.23
C LEU A 149 -11.34 5.16 4.42
N MET A 150 -11.26 5.90 5.52
CA MET A 150 -10.62 5.47 6.76
C MET A 150 -11.58 5.57 7.94
N HIS A 151 -11.44 4.68 8.90
CA HIS A 151 -12.16 4.67 10.16
C HIS A 151 -11.21 4.59 11.34
N PHE A 152 -11.18 5.63 12.14
CA PHE A 152 -10.54 5.65 13.46
C PHE A 152 -11.57 5.16 14.47
N TYR A 153 -11.36 3.99 15.02
CA TYR A 153 -12.34 3.32 15.88
C TYR A 153 -11.89 3.31 17.34
N PRO A 154 -12.86 3.44 18.29
CA PRO A 154 -12.55 3.43 19.71
C PRO A 154 -12.14 2.03 20.18
N THR A 155 -11.34 1.97 21.22
CA THR A 155 -10.94 0.73 21.90
C THR A 155 -11.04 0.88 23.41
N GLU A 156 -10.88 -0.20 24.16
CA GLU A 156 -10.79 -0.14 25.64
C GLU A 156 -9.48 0.49 26.11
N ALA A 157 -8.49 0.61 25.22
CA ALA A 157 -7.20 1.18 25.57
C ALA A 157 -7.33 2.67 25.95
N GLU A 158 -8.26 3.43 25.32
CA GLU A 158 -8.52 4.82 25.66
C GLU A 158 -9.05 4.96 27.10
N ASP A 159 -9.96 4.06 27.53
CA ASP A 159 -10.49 4.06 28.91
C ASP A 159 -9.37 3.83 29.92
N ASN A 160 -8.48 2.88 29.64
CA ASN A 160 -7.36 2.54 30.52
C ASN A 160 -6.32 3.67 30.64
N LEU A 161 -6.24 4.53 29.64
CA LEU A 161 -5.35 5.70 29.62
C LEU A 161 -6.03 7.00 30.09
N GLY A 162 -7.33 6.98 30.34
CA GLY A 162 -8.12 8.18 30.62
C GLY A 162 -8.23 9.12 29.42
N GLU A 163 -8.08 8.59 28.21
CA GLU A 163 -8.13 9.38 26.97
C GLU A 163 -9.53 9.33 26.35
N LYS A 164 -9.86 10.39 25.59
CA LYS A 164 -11.13 10.46 24.87
C LYS A 164 -11.18 9.41 23.76
N LYS A 165 -12.26 8.62 23.73
CA LYS A 165 -12.57 7.73 22.61
C LYS A 165 -12.79 8.52 21.34
N ILE A 166 -12.20 8.05 20.26
CA ILE A 166 -12.36 8.59 18.92
C ILE A 166 -13.13 7.57 18.09
N ASP A 167 -14.24 8.00 17.51
CA ASP A 167 -14.99 7.27 16.47
C ASP A 167 -15.17 8.25 15.31
N ALA A 168 -14.26 8.22 14.35
CA ALA A 168 -14.21 9.20 13.29
C ALA A 168 -13.95 8.54 11.93
N TRP A 169 -14.62 9.06 10.91
CA TRP A 169 -14.44 8.63 9.54
C TRP A 169 -13.83 9.74 8.69
N GLU A 170 -12.99 9.36 7.78
CA GLU A 170 -12.42 10.25 6.78
C GLU A 170 -12.58 9.65 5.39
N MET A 171 -12.92 10.48 4.41
CA MET A 171 -13.07 10.09 3.02
C MET A 171 -12.42 11.13 2.11
N TYR A 172 -11.63 10.68 1.15
CA TYR A 172 -10.89 11.54 0.23
C TYR A 172 -11.06 11.09 -1.21
N ASN A 173 -10.94 12.05 -2.12
CA ASN A 173 -10.81 11.82 -3.55
C ASN A 173 -9.44 12.31 -4.00
N LEU A 174 -8.48 11.40 -4.13
CA LEU A 174 -7.08 11.71 -4.47
C LEU A 174 -6.91 12.36 -5.84
N ASN A 175 -7.86 12.16 -6.76
CA ASN A 175 -7.83 12.83 -8.06
C ASN A 175 -8.12 14.34 -7.97
N ALA A 176 -8.88 14.76 -6.97
CA ALA A 176 -9.24 16.16 -6.75
C ALA A 176 -8.44 16.80 -5.62
N ASP A 177 -8.04 16.01 -4.63
CA ASP A 177 -7.32 16.42 -3.43
C ASP A 177 -6.21 15.39 -3.11
N PRO A 178 -5.11 15.40 -3.86
CA PRO A 178 -4.00 14.45 -3.66
C PRO A 178 -3.28 14.64 -2.32
N GLY A 179 -3.45 15.77 -1.66
CA GLY A 179 -2.89 16.06 -0.34
C GLY A 179 -3.82 15.71 0.82
N GLU A 180 -4.97 15.08 0.57
CA GLU A 180 -5.92 14.60 1.59
C GLU A 180 -6.26 15.66 2.66
N THR A 181 -6.47 16.89 2.24
CA THR A 181 -6.71 18.05 3.12
C THR A 181 -8.18 18.35 3.38
N HIS A 182 -9.09 17.79 2.57
CA HIS A 182 -10.52 18.05 2.64
C HIS A 182 -11.31 16.75 2.86
N ASN A 183 -11.68 16.50 4.12
CA ASN A 183 -12.48 15.32 4.45
C ASN A 183 -13.90 15.43 3.86
N LEU A 184 -14.24 14.54 2.96
CA LEU A 184 -15.52 14.44 2.26
C LEU A 184 -16.56 13.59 3.01
N TYR A 185 -16.18 12.96 4.13
CA TYR A 185 -17.11 12.12 4.87
C TYR A 185 -18.29 12.93 5.40
N GLY A 186 -19.52 12.49 5.10
CA GLY A 186 -20.73 13.20 5.50
C GLY A 186 -21.07 14.47 4.72
N GLN A 187 -20.28 14.82 3.69
CA GLN A 187 -20.59 15.96 2.83
C GLN A 187 -21.74 15.63 1.87
N PRO A 188 -22.63 16.60 1.59
CA PRO A 188 -23.71 16.41 0.62
C PRO A 188 -23.19 15.98 -0.75
N GLY A 189 -23.87 15.00 -1.38
CA GLY A 189 -23.51 14.49 -2.70
C GLY A 189 -22.49 13.35 -2.69
N THR A 190 -21.95 12.97 -1.55
CA THR A 190 -20.97 11.88 -1.42
C THR A 190 -21.57 10.53 -0.98
N GLU A 191 -22.85 10.47 -0.72
CA GLU A 191 -23.54 9.32 -0.10
C GLU A 191 -23.46 8.04 -0.95
N LYS A 192 -23.53 8.15 -2.27
CA LYS A 192 -23.40 7.01 -3.18
C LYS A 192 -21.99 6.42 -3.10
N GLN A 193 -21.00 7.29 -3.09
CA GLN A 193 -19.59 6.89 -3.03
C GLN A 193 -19.29 6.27 -1.67
N LEU A 194 -19.73 6.86 -0.58
CA LEU A 194 -19.56 6.32 0.76
C LEU A 194 -20.16 4.92 0.90
N ARG A 195 -21.39 4.70 0.38
CA ARG A 195 -22.01 3.36 0.39
C ARG A 195 -21.19 2.33 -0.39
N ARG A 196 -20.64 2.72 -1.54
CA ARG A 196 -19.76 1.86 -2.34
C ARG A 196 -18.52 1.47 -1.54
N LEU A 197 -17.78 2.45 -1.03
CA LEU A 197 -16.53 2.23 -0.29
C LEU A 197 -16.74 1.40 0.97
N ARG A 198 -17.83 1.63 1.74
CA ARG A 198 -18.16 0.80 2.91
C ARG A 198 -18.43 -0.65 2.53
N LYS A 199 -19.12 -0.88 1.42
CA LYS A 199 -19.40 -2.24 0.93
C LYS A 199 -18.10 -2.95 0.53
N GLU A 200 -17.22 -2.29 -0.23
CA GLU A 200 -15.94 -2.84 -0.67
C GLU A 200 -15.01 -3.08 0.53
N LEU A 201 -14.92 -2.14 1.45
CA LEU A 201 -14.15 -2.26 2.69
C LEU A 201 -14.59 -3.48 3.52
N LYS A 202 -15.90 -3.67 3.69
CA LYS A 202 -16.46 -4.85 4.40
C LYS A 202 -16.11 -6.16 3.68
N GLN A 203 -16.13 -6.17 2.35
CA GLN A 203 -15.74 -7.34 1.57
C GLN A 203 -14.26 -7.69 1.77
N LEU A 204 -13.37 -6.70 1.78
CA LEU A 204 -11.94 -6.91 2.03
C LEU A 204 -11.68 -7.37 3.46
N GLN A 205 -12.36 -6.82 4.46
CA GLN A 205 -12.27 -7.31 5.84
C GLN A 205 -12.69 -8.78 5.97
N GLN A 206 -13.73 -9.19 5.24
CA GLN A 206 -14.17 -10.60 5.20
C GLN A 206 -13.12 -11.47 4.48
N GLN A 207 -12.61 -11.01 3.35
CA GLN A 207 -11.59 -11.71 2.56
C GLN A 207 -10.33 -12.00 3.37
N TYR A 208 -9.90 -11.02 4.18
CA TYR A 208 -8.69 -11.14 5.01
C TYR A 208 -8.97 -11.66 6.43
N ALA A 209 -10.20 -12.09 6.71
CA ALA A 209 -10.64 -12.57 8.01
C ALA A 209 -10.27 -11.64 9.18
N ASP A 210 -10.39 -10.32 8.98
CA ASP A 210 -10.01 -9.34 9.97
C ASP A 210 -10.89 -9.45 11.21
N PRO A 211 -10.30 -9.61 12.42
CA PRO A 211 -11.05 -9.75 13.67
C PRO A 211 -11.89 -8.54 14.04
N ILE A 212 -11.62 -7.37 13.44
CA ILE A 212 -12.38 -6.13 13.67
C ILE A 212 -13.87 -6.28 13.35
N LEU A 213 -14.22 -7.17 12.43
CA LEU A 213 -15.63 -7.46 12.08
C LEU A 213 -16.46 -7.97 13.26
N GLN A 214 -15.82 -8.58 14.27
CA GLN A 214 -16.47 -9.10 15.47
C GLN A 214 -16.70 -8.02 16.52
N THR A 215 -15.84 -7.01 16.57
CA THR A 215 -15.84 -5.97 17.61
C THR A 215 -16.43 -4.65 17.13
N TYR A 216 -16.12 -4.24 15.91
CA TYR A 216 -16.56 -2.98 15.31
C TYR A 216 -17.03 -3.18 13.86
N PRO A 217 -18.17 -3.87 13.64
CA PRO A 217 -18.67 -4.11 12.29
C PRO A 217 -19.08 -2.80 11.61
N ILE A 218 -18.73 -2.68 10.33
CA ILE A 218 -19.19 -1.57 9.50
C ILE A 218 -20.71 -1.63 9.37
N LYS A 219 -21.36 -0.57 9.81
CA LYS A 219 -22.82 -0.40 9.72
C LYS A 219 -23.27 0.08 8.34
#